data_d16d6c419902afca035a1520af4f5544
#
_entry.id   d16d6c419902afca035a1520af4f5544
#
_cell.length_a   1.000
_cell.length_b   1.000
_cell.length_c   1.000
_cell.angle_alpha   90.00
_cell.angle_beta   90.00
_cell.angle_gamma   90.00
#
_symmetry.space_group_name_H-M   'P 1'
#
loop_
_entity.id
_entity.type
_entity.pdbx_description
1 polymer ?
#
loop_
_entity_poly.entity_id
_entity_poly.type
_entity_poly.pdbx_seq_one_letter_code
_entity_poly.pdbx_strand_id
1 'polypeptide(L)'
;MFDLVTVDAVDSVALAAFWATSCGLTEVEREDDGRWIVLAEPATGLRRLGIQRIGGLLPAQAAWAGDRKARIHLDLRCGVGEIDAEVARLVSLGASVVRSSRDETYGRIVTLADPEGNLFDLCAYG
;
A
#
# COMPACT_ATOMS: atom_id res chain seq x y z
N MET A 1 23.34 0.15 -0.49
CA MET A 1 22.37 0.23 0.61
C MET A 1 20.97 0.37 0.04
N PHE A 2 20.01 -0.38 0.57
CA PHE A 2 18.62 -0.27 0.16
C PHE A 2 18.04 1.05 0.70
N ASP A 3 17.32 1.81 -0.14
CA ASP A 3 16.71 3.09 0.27
C ASP A 3 15.19 2.94 0.46
N LEU A 4 14.45 2.83 -0.64
CA LEU A 4 12.98 2.78 -0.58
C LEU A 4 12.41 1.98 -1.74
N VAL A 5 11.13 1.65 -1.65
CA VAL A 5 10.35 1.11 -2.78
C VAL A 5 9.63 2.26 -3.44
N THR A 6 9.70 2.36 -4.76
CA THR A 6 8.99 3.38 -5.53
C THR A 6 7.77 2.78 -6.19
N VAL A 7 6.63 3.48 -6.06
CA VAL A 7 5.36 3.12 -6.68
C VAL A 7 5.02 4.18 -7.71
N ASP A 8 4.75 3.77 -8.94
CA ASP A 8 4.26 4.67 -9.98
C ASP A 8 2.81 5.02 -9.74
N ALA A 9 2.44 6.26 -10.02
CA ALA A 9 1.09 6.76 -9.78
C ALA A 9 0.65 7.73 -10.87
N VAL A 10 -0.63 7.71 -11.17
CA VAL A 10 -1.26 8.74 -12.01
C VAL A 10 -1.57 9.96 -11.15
N ASP A 11 -2.16 9.75 -9.98
CA ASP A 11 -2.42 10.79 -8.98
C ASP A 11 -1.51 10.57 -7.77
N SER A 12 -0.28 11.06 -7.86
CA SER A 12 0.74 10.82 -6.84
C SER A 12 0.38 11.43 -5.49
N VAL A 13 -0.27 12.60 -5.48
CA VAL A 13 -0.62 13.29 -4.23
C VAL A 13 -1.67 12.47 -3.48
N ALA A 14 -2.71 12.00 -4.17
CA ALA A 14 -3.74 11.18 -3.55
C ALA A 14 -3.19 9.83 -3.08
N LEU A 15 -2.34 9.20 -3.89
CA LEU A 15 -1.75 7.91 -3.52
C LEU A 15 -0.81 8.05 -2.32
N ALA A 16 0.00 9.10 -2.29
CA ALA A 16 0.88 9.39 -1.15
C ALA A 16 0.06 9.62 0.13
N ALA A 17 -1.04 10.35 0.05
CA ALA A 17 -1.92 10.57 1.20
C ALA A 17 -2.50 9.26 1.73
N PHE A 18 -2.92 8.37 0.85
CA PHE A 18 -3.40 7.03 1.24
C PHE A 18 -2.33 6.25 2.01
N TRP A 19 -1.14 6.12 1.44
CA TRP A 19 -0.07 5.32 2.06
C TRP A 19 0.47 5.97 3.34
N ALA A 20 0.55 7.30 3.38
CA ALA A 20 0.95 8.01 4.59
C ALA A 20 0.00 7.72 5.75
N THR A 21 -1.31 7.86 5.51
CA THR A 21 -2.31 7.62 6.56
C THR A 21 -2.43 6.14 6.90
N SER A 22 -2.40 5.27 5.90
CA SER A 22 -2.52 3.82 6.11
C SER A 22 -1.41 3.25 6.98
N CYS A 23 -0.17 3.70 6.75
CA CYS A 23 1.01 3.12 7.37
C CYS A 23 1.62 4.01 8.47
N GLY A 24 1.00 5.14 8.79
CA GLY A 24 1.55 6.07 9.77
C GLY A 24 2.87 6.68 9.33
N LEU A 25 3.03 6.92 8.03
CA LEU A 25 4.23 7.55 7.48
C LEU A 25 4.01 9.05 7.33
N THR A 26 5.11 9.79 7.24
CA THR A 26 5.07 11.22 7.02
C THR A 26 5.78 11.58 5.72
N GLU A 27 5.27 12.59 5.01
CA GLU A 27 5.91 13.11 3.82
C GLU A 27 7.14 13.92 4.22
N VAL A 28 8.29 13.58 3.66
CA VAL A 28 9.57 14.25 3.96
C VAL A 28 10.19 14.92 2.75
N GLU A 29 9.69 14.65 1.54
CA GLU A 29 10.21 15.23 0.31
C GLU A 29 9.10 15.31 -0.71
N ARG A 30 9.03 16.45 -1.42
CA ARG A 30 8.10 16.62 -2.54
C ARG A 30 8.75 17.50 -3.58
N GLU A 31 8.80 17.02 -4.82
CA GLU A 31 9.32 17.77 -5.97
C GLU A 31 8.23 18.02 -7.01
N ASP A 32 8.28 19.19 -7.65
CA ASP A 32 7.47 19.55 -8.82
C ASP A 32 5.98 19.20 -8.66
N ASP A 33 5.34 19.76 -7.62
CA ASP A 33 3.91 19.57 -7.33
C ASP A 33 3.50 18.10 -7.20
N GLY A 34 4.42 17.27 -6.69
CA GLY A 34 4.14 15.86 -6.45
C GLY A 34 4.64 14.94 -7.57
N ARG A 35 5.48 15.40 -8.47
CA ARG A 35 6.13 14.50 -9.42
C ARG A 35 6.90 13.40 -8.70
N TRP A 36 7.46 13.72 -7.54
CA TRP A 36 8.16 12.79 -6.66
C TRP A 36 7.81 13.11 -5.21
N ILE A 37 7.38 12.12 -4.46
CA ILE A 37 7.03 12.27 -3.04
C ILE A 37 7.69 11.12 -2.27
N VAL A 38 8.31 11.43 -1.13
CA VAL A 38 8.91 10.41 -0.26
C VAL A 38 8.18 10.39 1.07
N LEU A 39 7.84 9.19 1.49
CA LEU A 39 7.22 8.90 2.79
C LEU A 39 8.21 8.15 3.67
N ALA A 40 8.32 8.58 4.92
CA ALA A 40 9.27 8.04 5.89
C ALA A 40 8.61 7.76 7.24
N GLU A 41 9.24 6.92 8.03
CA GLU A 41 8.83 6.72 9.42
C GLU A 41 9.12 7.97 10.23
N PRO A 42 8.14 8.56 10.92
CA PRO A 42 8.36 9.80 11.66
C PRO A 42 9.34 9.64 12.82
N ALA A 43 9.35 8.48 13.47
CA ALA A 43 10.21 8.26 14.65
C ALA A 43 11.69 8.10 14.28
N THR A 44 12.01 7.52 13.13
CA THR A 44 13.38 7.18 12.76
C THR A 44 13.91 7.99 11.58
N GLY A 45 13.00 8.57 10.78
CA GLY A 45 13.35 9.19 9.51
C GLY A 45 13.66 8.19 8.40
N LEU A 46 13.48 6.89 8.65
CA LEU A 46 13.74 5.88 7.62
C LEU A 46 12.75 6.04 6.47
N ARG A 47 13.29 6.23 5.28
CA ARG A 47 12.51 6.35 4.05
C ARG A 47 11.93 4.99 3.71
N ARG A 48 10.65 4.94 3.35
CA ARG A 48 9.94 3.68 3.07
C ARG A 48 9.40 3.61 1.66
N LEU A 49 8.70 4.64 1.23
CA LEU A 49 8.05 4.66 -0.07
C LEU A 49 8.38 5.93 -0.83
N GLY A 50 8.69 5.78 -2.11
CA GLY A 50 8.67 6.87 -3.07
C GLY A 50 7.42 6.72 -3.92
N ILE A 51 6.75 7.82 -4.21
CA ILE A 51 5.62 7.87 -5.12
C ILE A 51 6.04 8.72 -6.30
N GLN A 52 6.05 8.13 -7.49
CA GLN A 52 6.47 8.82 -8.70
C GLN A 52 5.28 8.99 -9.64
N ARG A 53 4.98 10.25 -9.99
CA ARG A 53 3.92 10.51 -10.96
C ARG A 53 4.41 10.16 -12.35
N ILE A 54 3.61 9.38 -13.08
CA ILE A 54 3.86 9.04 -14.47
C ILE A 54 2.80 9.69 -15.35
N GLY A 55 3.14 9.95 -16.61
CA GLY A 55 2.16 10.41 -17.59
C GLY A 55 1.39 9.22 -18.15
N GLY A 56 0.10 9.44 -18.43
CA GLY A 56 -0.75 8.43 -19.05
C GLY A 56 -1.41 7.48 -18.06
N LEU A 57 -1.99 6.43 -18.59
CA LEU A 57 -2.72 5.44 -17.80
C LEU A 57 -1.77 4.31 -17.37
N LEU A 58 -1.94 3.85 -16.13
CA LEU A 58 -1.28 2.63 -15.69
C LEU A 58 -1.87 1.44 -16.44
N PRO A 59 -1.06 0.44 -16.79
CA PRO A 59 -1.58 -0.80 -17.34
C PRO A 59 -2.61 -1.39 -16.40
N ALA A 60 -3.72 -1.91 -16.95
CA ALA A 60 -4.72 -2.57 -16.14
C ALA A 60 -4.08 -3.74 -15.40
N GLN A 61 -4.24 -3.76 -14.09
CA GLN A 61 -3.80 -4.88 -13.24
C GLN A 61 -4.81 -6.03 -13.28
N ALA A 62 -5.66 -6.06 -14.26
CA ALA A 62 -6.92 -6.76 -14.27
C ALA A 62 -6.83 -8.28 -14.29
N ALA A 63 -5.67 -8.87 -14.32
CA ALA A 63 -5.60 -10.30 -14.58
C ALA A 63 -4.81 -11.09 -13.54
N TRP A 64 -4.88 -10.68 -12.29
CA TRP A 64 -4.29 -11.49 -11.23
C TRP A 64 -5.21 -12.67 -10.92
N ALA A 65 -4.86 -13.84 -11.43
CA ALA A 65 -5.60 -15.08 -11.15
C ALA A 65 -4.91 -15.87 -10.03
N GLY A 66 -5.69 -16.55 -9.20
CA GLY A 66 -5.17 -17.35 -8.11
C GLY A 66 -4.44 -16.51 -7.06
N ASP A 67 -3.24 -16.89 -6.69
CA ASP A 67 -2.43 -16.18 -5.69
C ASP A 67 -1.57 -15.07 -6.25
N ARG A 68 -1.64 -14.83 -7.55
CA ARG A 68 -0.81 -13.81 -8.20
C ARG A 68 -1.32 -12.42 -7.87
N LYS A 69 -0.40 -11.54 -7.46
CA LYS A 69 -0.70 -10.12 -7.19
C LYS A 69 0.09 -9.23 -8.13
N ALA A 70 1.38 -9.28 -8.01
CA ALA A 70 2.36 -8.59 -8.80
C ALA A 70 3.69 -9.28 -8.53
N ARG A 71 4.73 -8.88 -9.22
CA ARG A 71 6.06 -9.41 -8.91
C ARG A 71 6.52 -8.97 -7.53
N ILE A 72 6.09 -7.79 -7.13
CA ILE A 72 6.36 -7.24 -5.79
C ILE A 72 5.04 -6.72 -5.25
N HIS A 73 4.73 -7.04 -4.01
CA HIS A 73 3.61 -6.45 -3.28
C HIS A 73 4.03 -6.15 -1.85
N LEU A 74 3.35 -5.21 -1.22
CA LEU A 74 3.61 -4.85 0.16
C LEU A 74 2.76 -5.72 1.09
N ASP A 75 3.31 -6.06 2.24
CA ASP A 75 2.57 -6.66 3.33
C ASP A 75 2.45 -5.65 4.46
N LEU A 76 1.23 -5.37 4.86
CA LEU A 76 0.94 -4.63 6.09
C LEU A 76 0.63 -5.63 7.20
N ARG A 77 0.85 -5.22 8.43
CA ARG A 77 0.65 -6.07 9.60
C ARG A 77 -0.31 -5.42 10.59
N CYS A 78 -1.18 -6.24 11.17
CA CYS A 78 -2.01 -5.85 12.30
C CYS A 78 -1.99 -6.96 13.36
N GLY A 79 -2.57 -6.68 14.52
CA GLY A 79 -2.68 -7.67 15.58
C GLY A 79 -3.70 -8.75 15.26
N VAL A 80 -3.52 -9.91 15.87
CA VAL A 80 -4.50 -10.99 15.81
C VAL A 80 -5.82 -10.49 16.40
N GLY A 81 -6.92 -10.73 15.69
CA GLY A 81 -8.24 -10.25 16.09
C GLY A 81 -8.57 -8.83 15.65
N GLU A 82 -7.63 -8.12 15.03
CA GLU A 82 -7.83 -6.74 14.58
C GLU A 82 -8.09 -6.62 13.08
N ILE A 83 -8.01 -7.72 12.34
CA ILE A 83 -8.00 -7.67 10.88
C ILE A 83 -9.27 -7.07 10.28
N ASP A 84 -10.44 -7.38 10.84
CA ASP A 84 -11.70 -6.86 10.29
C ASP A 84 -11.83 -5.35 10.51
N ALA A 85 -11.43 -4.84 11.67
CA ALA A 85 -11.42 -3.41 11.95
C ALA A 85 -10.41 -2.67 11.08
N GLU A 86 -9.24 -3.27 10.87
CA GLU A 86 -8.19 -2.67 10.04
C GLU A 86 -8.58 -2.65 8.56
N VAL A 87 -9.23 -3.71 8.06
CA VAL A 87 -9.79 -3.71 6.71
C VAL A 87 -10.79 -2.57 6.55
N ALA A 88 -11.71 -2.41 7.50
CA ALA A 88 -12.70 -1.33 7.46
C ALA A 88 -12.03 0.05 7.43
N ARG A 89 -10.97 0.24 8.21
CA ARG A 89 -10.20 1.49 8.22
C ARG A 89 -9.55 1.75 6.85
N LEU A 90 -8.87 0.75 6.28
CA LEU A 90 -8.22 0.88 4.98
C LEU A 90 -9.22 1.17 3.87
N VAL A 91 -10.38 0.51 3.88
CA VAL A 91 -11.45 0.77 2.91
C VAL A 91 -11.96 2.20 3.04
N SER A 92 -12.11 2.71 4.26
CA SER A 92 -12.55 4.09 4.47
C SER A 92 -11.53 5.11 3.93
N LEU A 93 -10.27 4.73 3.81
CA LEU A 93 -9.21 5.57 3.25
C LEU A 93 -9.08 5.46 1.73
N GLY A 94 -9.78 4.53 1.10
CA GLY A 94 -9.79 4.39 -0.35
C GLY A 94 -9.35 3.04 -0.89
N ALA A 95 -9.02 2.08 -0.04
CA ALA A 95 -8.69 0.72 -0.47
C ALA A 95 -9.94 -0.06 -0.86
N SER A 96 -9.75 -1.13 -1.64
CA SER A 96 -10.80 -2.06 -2.01
C SER A 96 -10.38 -3.47 -1.62
N VAL A 97 -11.32 -4.28 -1.12
CA VAL A 97 -11.04 -5.70 -0.85
C VAL A 97 -11.07 -6.46 -2.17
N VAL A 98 -9.99 -7.18 -2.46
CA VAL A 98 -9.85 -8.01 -3.66
C VAL A 98 -10.15 -9.47 -3.35
N ARG A 99 -9.64 -9.96 -2.23
CA ARG A 99 -9.97 -11.29 -1.70
C ARG A 99 -10.38 -11.15 -0.25
N SER A 100 -11.45 -11.88 0.11
CA SER A 100 -11.87 -11.96 1.51
C SER A 100 -10.79 -12.64 2.35
N SER A 101 -10.90 -12.50 3.66
CA SER A 101 -9.91 -13.05 4.57
C SER A 101 -9.80 -14.57 4.40
N ARG A 102 -8.59 -15.06 4.45
CA ARG A 102 -8.26 -16.47 4.42
C ARG A 102 -7.27 -16.80 5.52
N ASP A 103 -7.37 -18.02 6.01
CA ASP A 103 -6.42 -18.50 7.01
C ASP A 103 -5.24 -19.16 6.30
N GLU A 104 -4.05 -18.81 6.76
CA GLU A 104 -2.80 -19.41 6.32
C GLU A 104 -2.11 -20.05 7.52
N THR A 105 -1.09 -20.84 7.28
CA THR A 105 -0.35 -21.55 8.34
C THR A 105 0.16 -20.61 9.44
N TYR A 106 0.51 -19.38 9.06
CA TYR A 106 1.12 -18.40 9.94
C TYR A 106 0.18 -17.25 10.34
N GLY A 107 -1.07 -17.24 9.89
CA GLY A 107 -2.03 -16.22 10.27
C GLY A 107 -3.11 -15.97 9.22
N ARG A 108 -3.92 -14.94 9.46
CA ARG A 108 -4.98 -14.53 8.52
C ARG A 108 -4.47 -13.46 7.57
N ILE A 109 -4.90 -13.53 6.33
CA ILE A 109 -4.50 -12.58 5.29
C ILE A 109 -5.74 -12.09 4.53
N VAL A 110 -5.79 -10.78 4.27
CA VAL A 110 -6.74 -10.17 3.34
C VAL A 110 -5.95 -9.46 2.26
N THR A 111 -6.30 -9.68 1.00
CA THR A 111 -5.70 -8.95 -0.13
C THR A 111 -6.57 -7.76 -0.49
N LEU A 112 -5.97 -6.58 -0.55
CA LEU A 112 -6.63 -5.33 -0.92
C LEU A 112 -5.92 -4.70 -2.11
N ALA A 113 -6.57 -3.70 -2.69
CA ALA A 113 -5.98 -2.81 -3.68
C ALA A 113 -5.95 -1.39 -3.14
N ASP A 114 -4.87 -0.66 -3.41
CA ASP A 114 -4.81 0.76 -3.10
C ASP A 114 -5.67 1.57 -4.10
N PRO A 115 -5.81 2.90 -3.94
CA PRO A 115 -6.67 3.70 -4.83
C PRO A 115 -6.32 3.62 -6.31
N GLU A 116 -5.10 3.20 -6.67
CA GLU A 116 -4.69 3.04 -8.06
C GLU A 116 -4.63 1.59 -8.51
N GLY A 117 -5.12 0.66 -7.70
CA GLY A 117 -5.23 -0.75 -8.07
C GLY A 117 -4.01 -1.59 -7.72
N ASN A 118 -3.02 -1.06 -7.02
CA ASN A 118 -1.88 -1.86 -6.58
C ASN A 118 -2.31 -2.81 -5.48
N LEU A 119 -2.04 -4.10 -5.66
CA LEU A 119 -2.43 -5.12 -4.68
C LEU A 119 -1.43 -5.18 -3.52
N PHE A 120 -1.96 -5.33 -2.33
CA PHE A 120 -1.17 -5.51 -1.11
C PHE A 120 -1.91 -6.44 -0.16
N ASP A 121 -1.20 -7.03 0.77
CA ASP A 121 -1.78 -7.90 1.78
C ASP A 121 -1.80 -7.23 3.14
N LEU A 122 -2.88 -7.48 3.87
CA LEU A 122 -2.94 -7.19 5.30
C LEU A 122 -2.87 -8.52 6.03
N CYS A 123 -1.87 -8.66 6.90
CA CYS A 123 -1.55 -9.90 7.57
C CYS A 123 -1.72 -9.75 9.08
N ALA A 124 -2.47 -10.67 9.68
CA ALA A 124 -2.64 -10.74 11.14
C ALA A 124 -1.86 -11.94 11.66
N TYR A 125 -0.66 -11.67 12.14
CA TYR A 125 0.22 -12.71 12.71
C TYR A 125 0.06 -12.77 14.21
N GLY A 126 0.09 -13.99 14.70
CA GLY A 126 0.12 -14.28 16.12
C GLY A 126 1.43 -13.96 16.82
#